data_50a0ce03725632d9618e48492c444c14
#
_entry.id   50a0ce03725632d9618e48492c444c14
#
_cell.length_a   1.000
_cell.length_b   1.000
_cell.length_c   1.000
_cell.angle_alpha   90.00
_cell.angle_beta   90.00
_cell.angle_gamma   90.00
#
_symmetry.space_group_name_H-M   'P 1'
#
loop_
_entity.id
_entity.type
_entity.pdbx_description
1 polymer ?
#
loop_
_entity_poly.entity_id
_entity_poly.type
_entity_poly.pdbx_seq_one_letter_code
_entity_poly.pdbx_strand_id
1 'polypeptide(L)'
;MKQRLELTWIGKGEEDILEPRILIEDPKYSYGDPDTGNLLIHGDNLLALRSLVASGYAGKVKCIYIDPPYNTGAAFEHYDDNVEHSIWLSLMKQRLELLRDLLADDGVIFVQIDDSEMPYLSVIMDEIFGRNNRINTICVNMSNASGVKITAAIRGARFPKIKEYVLLYVRNRDKYRLNIPKVQKENWDPEYNLIIPAFTTKHLQAYSEGVLELKDIANLSICSLKQYMRDHDIEDSLEWKQDNAFRIFASKPNAALLKRATEFGFETDIALVPNASGDQKLIKTDFNRNTKTARIELVSAEINGSTYLGDHWEDIVTTGGVALEGAVSFPNGKKPEKLIHRIIQCATQPGDLVLDSFLGSGTTAAVAHKMGRRYIGIELGDHAYTHCVPRLKKVIDGTDQGGITASTGWAGGGGFRFCELAPTLLNEDENGVMVISPEYNAEMLAAAMALHEGFRYAPDAEVFWKQGHSTESDYIYTTTQHLTIEALEYIDSLLGEGETLLICCTSHGAGLGGRFPRITVKQIPRMLLGRCVFDPAKNYDLNIITLPEVEPQDEDDDE
;
A
#
# COMPACT_ATOMS: atom_id res chain seq x y z
N MET A 1 4.81 29.49 22.83
CA MET A 1 3.96 28.83 21.80
C MET A 1 4.86 28.13 20.81
N LYS A 2 4.68 26.85 20.56
CA LYS A 2 5.35 26.19 19.43
C LYS A 2 4.68 26.73 18.16
N GLN A 3 5.43 27.43 17.31
CA GLN A 3 4.95 27.86 16.00
C GLN A 3 4.67 26.60 15.16
N ARG A 4 3.46 26.53 14.56
CA ARG A 4 3.02 25.45 13.68
C ARG A 4 2.82 26.04 12.29
N LEU A 5 3.39 25.40 11.26
CA LEU A 5 3.06 25.70 9.88
C LEU A 5 1.73 25.04 9.58
N GLU A 6 0.78 25.78 9.04
CA GLU A 6 -0.55 25.32 8.71
C GLU A 6 -1.00 25.90 7.37
N LEU A 7 -1.59 25.07 6.52
CA LEU A 7 -2.25 25.50 5.29
C LEU A 7 -3.70 25.83 5.60
N THR A 8 -4.17 26.99 5.19
CA THR A 8 -5.55 27.43 5.40
C THR A 8 -6.26 27.58 4.04
N TRP A 9 -7.49 27.10 3.95
CA TRP A 9 -8.36 27.23 2.78
C TRP A 9 -9.82 27.38 3.22
N ILE A 10 -10.71 27.71 2.26
CA ILE A 10 -12.15 27.90 2.52
C ILE A 10 -12.77 26.56 2.88
N GLY A 11 -13.48 26.48 4.01
CA GLY A 11 -14.15 25.27 4.51
C GLY A 11 -13.27 24.35 5.35
N LYS A 12 -11.99 24.69 5.59
CA LYS A 12 -11.16 23.90 6.51
C LYS A 12 -11.69 23.98 7.94
N GLY A 13 -11.98 22.81 8.53
CA GLY A 13 -12.53 22.70 9.88
C GLY A 13 -14.05 22.72 9.95
N GLU A 14 -14.73 22.76 8.82
CA GLU A 14 -16.20 22.68 8.69
C GLU A 14 -16.65 21.27 8.27
N GLU A 15 -15.79 20.26 8.50
CA GLU A 15 -16.07 18.89 8.09
C GLU A 15 -17.19 18.27 8.94
N ASP A 16 -18.05 17.49 8.28
CA ASP A 16 -19.13 16.77 8.94
C ASP A 16 -18.63 15.59 9.78
N ILE A 17 -19.40 15.28 10.81
CA ILE A 17 -19.22 14.00 11.51
C ILE A 17 -19.87 12.91 10.65
N LEU A 18 -19.04 12.06 10.06
CA LEU A 18 -19.47 11.03 9.11
C LEU A 18 -20.22 9.89 9.79
N GLU A 19 -21.29 9.45 9.14
CA GLU A 19 -22.02 8.25 9.50
C GLU A 19 -21.17 6.99 9.25
N PRO A 20 -20.94 6.11 10.24
CA PRO A 20 -20.41 4.79 9.99
C PRO A 20 -21.50 3.89 9.38
N ARG A 21 -21.30 3.41 8.16
CA ARG A 21 -22.26 2.55 7.46
C ARG A 21 -21.80 1.10 7.49
N ILE A 22 -22.74 0.17 7.53
CA ILE A 22 -22.39 -1.26 7.45
C ILE A 22 -21.94 -1.64 6.04
N LEU A 23 -21.07 -2.65 5.97
CA LEU A 23 -20.67 -3.29 4.72
C LEU A 23 -21.52 -4.54 4.52
N ILE A 24 -22.26 -4.59 3.43
CA ILE A 24 -23.18 -5.70 3.08
C ILE A 24 -22.49 -6.58 2.05
N GLU A 25 -22.23 -7.84 2.39
CA GLU A 25 -21.64 -8.76 1.43
C GLU A 25 -22.63 -9.08 0.28
N ASP A 26 -22.14 -8.99 -0.96
CA ASP A 26 -22.82 -9.51 -2.14
C ASP A 26 -22.14 -10.80 -2.60
N PRO A 27 -22.75 -11.97 -2.31
CA PRO A 27 -22.18 -13.28 -2.67
C PRO A 27 -22.06 -13.50 -4.18
N LYS A 28 -22.80 -12.76 -5.00
CA LYS A 28 -22.77 -12.86 -6.46
C LYS A 28 -21.41 -12.43 -7.02
N TYR A 29 -20.80 -11.45 -6.38
CA TYR A 29 -19.51 -10.88 -6.79
C TYR A 29 -18.34 -11.36 -5.95
N SER A 30 -18.57 -11.89 -4.74
CA SER A 30 -17.56 -12.60 -3.93
C SER A 30 -17.04 -13.82 -4.70
N TYR A 31 -15.76 -14.18 -4.51
CA TYR A 31 -15.16 -15.27 -5.26
C TYR A 31 -14.02 -15.97 -4.50
N GLY A 32 -13.92 -17.29 -4.69
CA GLY A 32 -12.88 -18.13 -4.09
C GLY A 32 -13.11 -18.39 -2.60
N ASP A 33 -12.04 -18.46 -1.83
CA ASP A 33 -12.05 -18.71 -0.39
C ASP A 33 -12.50 -17.45 0.39
N PRO A 34 -13.64 -17.49 1.10
CA PRO A 34 -14.16 -16.34 1.85
C PRO A 34 -13.31 -16.00 3.10
N ASP A 35 -12.52 -16.95 3.59
CA ASP A 35 -11.80 -16.82 4.87
C ASP A 35 -10.43 -16.15 4.74
N THR A 36 -10.05 -15.73 3.53
CA THR A 36 -8.78 -15.03 3.27
C THR A 36 -8.67 -13.67 3.97
N GLY A 37 -9.81 -13.05 4.33
CA GLY A 37 -9.86 -11.71 4.90
C GLY A 37 -9.62 -10.59 3.88
N ASN A 38 -9.65 -10.89 2.59
CA ASN A 38 -9.59 -9.91 1.51
C ASN A 38 -10.96 -9.29 1.26
N LEU A 39 -11.01 -7.96 1.11
CA LEU A 39 -12.24 -7.21 0.86
C LEU A 39 -12.12 -6.37 -0.41
N LEU A 40 -13.16 -6.39 -1.22
CA LEU A 40 -13.42 -5.43 -2.29
C LEU A 40 -14.73 -4.71 -1.92
N ILE A 41 -14.67 -3.40 -1.72
CA ILE A 41 -15.80 -2.59 -1.27
C ILE A 41 -16.21 -1.65 -2.40
N HIS A 42 -17.48 -1.71 -2.80
CA HIS A 42 -18.08 -0.75 -3.71
C HIS A 42 -18.80 0.35 -2.92
N GLY A 43 -18.48 1.60 -3.21
CA GLY A 43 -19.08 2.78 -2.59
C GLY A 43 -18.10 3.92 -2.35
N ASP A 44 -18.61 5.03 -1.81
CA ASP A 44 -17.81 6.19 -1.45
C ASP A 44 -16.70 5.83 -0.45
N ASN A 45 -15.47 6.17 -0.79
CA ASN A 45 -14.33 5.78 0.01
C ASN A 45 -14.23 6.51 1.36
N LEU A 46 -14.75 7.74 1.49
CA LEU A 46 -14.75 8.45 2.76
C LEU A 46 -15.64 7.74 3.79
N LEU A 47 -16.85 7.34 3.37
CA LEU A 47 -17.79 6.60 4.19
C LEU A 47 -17.32 5.17 4.46
N ALA A 48 -16.75 4.49 3.45
CA ALA A 48 -16.17 3.16 3.61
C ALA A 48 -14.98 3.16 4.59
N LEU A 49 -14.08 4.14 4.52
CA LEU A 49 -12.97 4.31 5.48
C LEU A 49 -13.48 4.55 6.89
N ARG A 50 -14.52 5.40 7.06
CA ARG A 50 -15.18 5.62 8.35
C ARG A 50 -15.74 4.31 8.92
N SER A 51 -16.38 3.53 8.06
CA SER A 51 -16.95 2.22 8.41
C SER A 51 -15.87 1.21 8.82
N LEU A 52 -14.75 1.17 8.11
CA LEU A 52 -13.61 0.32 8.47
C LEU A 52 -13.03 0.70 9.85
N VAL A 53 -12.88 1.99 10.14
CA VAL A 53 -12.42 2.45 11.47
C VAL A 53 -13.39 1.95 12.54
N ALA A 54 -14.71 2.14 12.34
CA ALA A 54 -15.73 1.72 13.29
C ALA A 54 -15.82 0.18 13.42
N SER A 55 -15.54 -0.56 12.34
CA SER A 55 -15.52 -2.04 12.33
C SER A 55 -14.24 -2.65 12.92
N GLY A 56 -13.38 -1.83 13.55
CA GLY A 56 -12.20 -2.30 14.27
C GLY A 56 -10.98 -2.56 13.39
N TYR A 57 -10.88 -1.97 12.19
CA TYR A 57 -9.66 -1.97 11.38
C TYR A 57 -8.67 -0.86 11.79
N ALA A 58 -9.03 0.01 12.73
CA ALA A 58 -8.11 1.03 13.26
C ALA A 58 -6.81 0.38 13.75
N GLY A 59 -5.67 0.93 13.33
CA GLY A 59 -4.35 0.45 13.71
C GLY A 59 -3.94 -0.90 13.13
N LYS A 60 -4.60 -1.41 12.07
CA LYS A 60 -4.32 -2.76 11.52
C LYS A 60 -3.70 -2.78 10.13
N VAL A 61 -3.74 -1.69 9.38
CA VAL A 61 -3.23 -1.64 8.02
C VAL A 61 -1.72 -1.41 8.01
N LYS A 62 -0.98 -2.31 7.38
CA LYS A 62 0.48 -2.23 7.31
C LYS A 62 0.97 -1.29 6.21
N CYS A 63 0.34 -1.32 5.04
CA CYS A 63 0.69 -0.49 3.91
C CYS A 63 -0.57 0.09 3.27
N ILE A 64 -0.57 1.39 3.08
CA ILE A 64 -1.57 2.09 2.28
C ILE A 64 -0.88 2.59 1.02
N TYR A 65 -1.49 2.33 -0.13
CA TYR A 65 -1.17 3.00 -1.38
C TYR A 65 -2.45 3.62 -1.92
N ILE A 66 -2.40 4.89 -2.30
CA ILE A 66 -3.50 5.57 -2.97
C ILE A 66 -3.00 6.39 -4.16
N ASP A 67 -3.82 6.44 -5.18
CA ASP A 67 -3.66 7.25 -6.39
C ASP A 67 -4.91 8.13 -6.55
N PRO A 68 -5.03 9.21 -5.74
CA PRO A 68 -6.19 10.07 -5.78
C PRO A 68 -6.22 10.88 -7.08
N PRO A 69 -7.38 11.43 -7.46
CA PRO A 69 -7.48 12.32 -8.61
C PRO A 69 -6.60 13.57 -8.45
N TYR A 70 -5.92 13.97 -9.54
CA TYR A 70 -4.89 15.02 -9.51
C TYR A 70 -5.43 16.43 -9.68
N ASN A 71 -6.75 16.64 -9.65
CA ASN A 71 -7.40 17.95 -9.78
C ASN A 71 -6.90 18.75 -11.01
N THR A 72 -6.79 18.11 -12.17
CA THR A 72 -6.23 18.71 -13.39
C THR A 72 -7.28 19.44 -14.21
N GLY A 73 -7.98 20.47 -13.65
CA GLY A 73 -8.76 21.47 -14.40
C GLY A 73 -9.90 21.00 -15.34
N ALA A 74 -10.06 19.71 -15.54
CA ALA A 74 -11.12 19.12 -16.37
C ALA A 74 -12.27 18.54 -15.52
N ALA A 75 -12.13 18.56 -14.20
CA ALA A 75 -13.01 17.84 -13.29
C ALA A 75 -14.20 18.69 -12.79
N PHE A 76 -14.14 20.02 -12.92
CA PHE A 76 -15.12 20.91 -12.32
C PHE A 76 -15.56 21.99 -13.35
N GLU A 77 -16.51 21.70 -14.21
CA GLU A 77 -16.94 22.61 -15.30
C GLU A 77 -17.60 23.92 -14.83
N HIS A 78 -17.83 24.14 -13.50
CA HIS A 78 -18.67 25.23 -13.03
C HIS A 78 -18.15 26.01 -11.81
N TYR A 79 -16.92 25.81 -11.36
CA TYR A 79 -16.36 26.52 -10.20
C TYR A 79 -15.12 27.34 -10.57
N ASP A 80 -14.90 28.45 -9.83
CA ASP A 80 -13.65 29.19 -9.84
C ASP A 80 -12.49 28.28 -9.35
N ASP A 81 -11.35 28.28 -10.03
CA ASP A 81 -10.16 27.45 -9.75
C ASP A 81 -9.77 27.39 -8.25
N ASN A 82 -9.97 28.50 -7.52
CA ASN A 82 -9.64 28.57 -6.10
C ASN A 82 -10.66 27.81 -5.21
N VAL A 83 -11.93 27.78 -5.59
CA VAL A 83 -12.99 27.06 -4.86
C VAL A 83 -12.82 25.56 -5.09
N GLU A 84 -12.54 25.14 -6.31
CA GLU A 84 -12.25 23.77 -6.67
C GLU A 84 -11.07 23.19 -5.88
N HIS A 85 -9.99 23.94 -5.81
CA HIS A 85 -8.81 23.57 -5.05
C HIS A 85 -9.11 23.40 -3.55
N SER A 86 -9.91 24.32 -2.95
CA SER A 86 -10.33 24.24 -1.55
C SER A 86 -11.19 23.01 -1.27
N ILE A 87 -12.10 22.65 -2.19
CA ILE A 87 -12.93 21.45 -2.09
C ILE A 87 -12.02 20.19 -2.11
N TRP A 88 -11.11 20.12 -3.09
CA TRP A 88 -10.18 19.00 -3.20
C TRP A 88 -9.34 18.81 -1.92
N LEU A 89 -8.82 19.91 -1.35
CA LEU A 89 -8.05 19.89 -0.11
C LEU A 89 -8.88 19.37 1.07
N SER A 90 -10.14 19.82 1.20
CA SER A 90 -11.06 19.38 2.26
C SER A 90 -11.38 17.88 2.13
N LEU A 91 -11.68 17.42 0.92
CA LEU A 91 -11.98 16.02 0.64
C LEU A 91 -10.78 15.10 0.89
N MET A 92 -9.58 15.53 0.50
CA MET A 92 -8.36 14.77 0.76
C MET A 92 -7.99 14.74 2.25
N LYS A 93 -8.15 15.87 2.96
CA LYS A 93 -7.85 15.95 4.40
C LYS A 93 -8.63 14.91 5.19
N GLN A 94 -9.94 14.82 5.01
CA GLN A 94 -10.79 13.86 5.73
C GLN A 94 -10.38 12.40 5.46
N ARG A 95 -10.10 12.07 4.22
CA ARG A 95 -9.64 10.73 3.83
C ARG A 95 -8.28 10.38 4.45
N LEU A 96 -7.34 11.30 4.40
CA LEU A 96 -5.99 11.11 4.97
C LEU A 96 -6.02 10.95 6.49
N GLU A 97 -6.93 11.64 7.19
CA GLU A 97 -7.13 11.48 8.64
C GLU A 97 -7.60 10.06 8.98
N LEU A 98 -8.60 9.54 8.25
CA LEU A 98 -9.09 8.17 8.43
C LEU A 98 -8.05 7.12 8.03
N LEU A 99 -7.33 7.35 6.94
CA LEU A 99 -6.23 6.48 6.50
C LEU A 99 -5.11 6.42 7.56
N ARG A 100 -4.76 7.56 8.19
CA ARG A 100 -3.84 7.58 9.31
C ARG A 100 -4.34 6.73 10.48
N ASP A 101 -5.62 6.80 10.80
CA ASP A 101 -6.21 6.06 11.92
C ASP A 101 -6.26 4.54 11.65
N LEU A 102 -6.38 4.13 10.39
CA LEU A 102 -6.31 2.73 9.97
C LEU A 102 -4.89 2.15 10.01
N LEU A 103 -3.85 3.00 9.86
CA LEU A 103 -2.46 2.54 9.86
C LEU A 103 -2.04 1.91 11.19
N ALA A 104 -1.38 0.78 11.12
CA ALA A 104 -0.65 0.18 12.23
C ALA A 104 0.46 1.12 12.73
N ASP A 105 0.92 0.95 13.95
CA ASP A 105 1.98 1.78 14.54
C ASP A 105 3.29 1.79 13.71
N ASP A 106 3.58 0.68 13.04
CA ASP A 106 4.71 0.51 12.13
C ASP A 106 4.29 0.59 10.65
N GLY A 107 3.06 1.06 10.41
CA GLY A 107 2.47 1.18 9.08
C GLY A 107 2.98 2.36 8.29
N VAL A 108 2.88 2.24 6.97
CA VAL A 108 3.34 3.24 5.99
C VAL A 108 2.27 3.58 4.98
N ILE A 109 2.29 4.81 4.49
CA ILE A 109 1.41 5.28 3.42
C ILE A 109 2.22 5.86 2.28
N PHE A 110 1.86 5.45 1.06
CA PHE A 110 2.36 5.97 -0.21
C PHE A 110 1.20 6.68 -0.92
N VAL A 111 1.37 7.95 -1.23
CA VAL A 111 0.36 8.74 -1.95
C VAL A 111 0.97 9.20 -3.26
N GLN A 112 0.42 8.71 -4.37
CA GLN A 112 0.84 9.11 -5.70
C GLN A 112 0.14 10.41 -6.10
N ILE A 113 0.87 11.31 -6.76
CA ILE A 113 0.37 12.63 -7.14
C ILE A 113 1.24 13.25 -8.24
N ASP A 114 0.69 14.15 -9.03
CA ASP A 114 1.43 14.93 -10.01
C ASP A 114 1.92 16.29 -9.49
N ASP A 115 2.53 17.09 -10.38
CA ASP A 115 3.06 18.42 -10.05
C ASP A 115 1.97 19.42 -9.59
N SER A 116 0.71 19.21 -9.95
CA SER A 116 -0.37 20.17 -9.71
C SER A 116 -0.69 20.31 -8.23
N GLU A 117 -0.85 19.18 -7.54
CA GLU A 117 -1.28 19.15 -6.14
C GLU A 117 -0.19 18.70 -5.15
N MET A 118 0.97 18.21 -5.64
CA MET A 118 2.03 17.69 -4.77
C MET A 118 2.48 18.67 -3.67
N PRO A 119 2.66 19.97 -3.92
CA PRO A 119 3.13 20.91 -2.90
C PRO A 119 2.12 21.04 -1.74
N TYR A 120 0.84 21.16 -2.07
CA TYR A 120 -0.25 21.34 -1.08
C TYR A 120 -0.51 20.05 -0.32
N LEU A 121 -0.57 18.92 -1.03
CA LEU A 121 -0.71 17.59 -0.43
C LEU A 121 0.41 17.32 0.57
N SER A 122 1.65 17.66 0.25
CA SER A 122 2.79 17.52 1.18
C SER A 122 2.58 18.30 2.48
N VAL A 123 2.01 19.51 2.41
CA VAL A 123 1.75 20.32 3.62
C VAL A 123 0.63 19.70 4.45
N ILE A 124 -0.47 19.26 3.82
CA ILE A 124 -1.57 18.59 4.53
C ILE A 124 -1.08 17.30 5.19
N MET A 125 -0.28 16.50 4.49
CA MET A 125 0.30 15.28 5.06
C MET A 125 1.26 15.59 6.22
N ASP A 126 2.04 16.67 6.14
CA ASP A 126 2.86 17.15 7.26
C ASP A 126 2.00 17.54 8.49
N GLU A 127 0.80 18.11 8.27
CA GLU A 127 -0.13 18.44 9.35
C GLU A 127 -0.74 17.19 10.00
N ILE A 128 -1.19 16.22 9.17
CA ILE A 128 -1.90 15.02 9.61
C ILE A 128 -0.96 13.99 10.22
N PHE A 129 0.11 13.64 9.51
CA PHE A 129 1.05 12.59 9.93
C PHE A 129 2.19 13.13 10.81
N GLY A 130 2.46 14.43 10.73
CA GLY A 130 3.61 15.07 11.34
C GLY A 130 4.82 15.08 10.39
N ARG A 131 5.48 16.24 10.25
CA ARG A 131 6.64 16.45 9.37
C ARG A 131 7.78 15.47 9.62
N ASN A 132 8.00 15.07 10.87
CA ASN A 132 9.05 14.10 11.22
C ASN A 132 8.76 12.69 10.68
N ASN A 133 7.52 12.40 10.34
CA ASN A 133 7.08 11.12 9.78
C ASN A 133 7.11 11.10 8.25
N ARG A 134 7.48 12.20 7.59
CA ARG A 134 7.81 12.22 6.17
C ARG A 134 9.16 11.54 5.95
N ILE A 135 9.20 10.50 5.12
CA ILE A 135 10.40 9.72 4.85
C ILE A 135 11.04 10.17 3.54
N ASN A 136 10.32 10.06 2.41
CA ASN A 136 10.80 10.44 1.09
C ASN A 136 9.69 11.11 0.26
N THR A 137 10.11 11.89 -0.72
CA THR A 137 9.35 12.23 -1.90
C THR A 137 10.01 11.50 -3.06
N ILE A 138 9.40 10.43 -3.53
CA ILE A 138 9.93 9.58 -4.58
C ILE A 138 9.50 10.15 -5.92
N CYS A 139 10.45 10.34 -6.84
CA CYS A 139 10.18 10.73 -8.21
C CYS A 139 10.08 9.48 -9.08
N VAL A 140 8.94 9.29 -9.75
CA VAL A 140 8.68 8.13 -10.60
C VAL A 140 8.57 8.57 -12.03
N ASN A 141 9.39 8.00 -12.90
CA ASN A 141 9.32 8.26 -14.34
C ASN A 141 8.15 7.45 -14.94
N MET A 142 7.07 8.14 -15.33
CA MET A 142 5.83 7.50 -15.79
C MET A 142 5.69 7.50 -17.32
N SER A 143 6.51 8.26 -18.03
CA SER A 143 6.43 8.31 -19.50
C SER A 143 7.74 8.79 -20.13
N ASN A 144 7.94 8.45 -21.40
CA ASN A 144 9.04 8.97 -22.18
C ASN A 144 8.69 10.31 -22.81
N ALA A 145 9.68 11.21 -22.95
CA ALA A 145 9.53 12.44 -23.69
C ALA A 145 9.54 12.13 -25.20
N SER A 146 8.39 11.72 -25.77
CA SER A 146 8.27 11.36 -27.20
C SER A 146 6.92 11.79 -27.80
N GLY A 147 6.87 11.92 -29.10
CA GLY A 147 5.65 12.11 -29.89
C GLY A 147 4.87 13.39 -29.56
N VAL A 148 3.54 13.27 -29.50
CA VAL A 148 2.58 14.36 -29.31
C VAL A 148 2.83 15.15 -28.02
N LYS A 149 3.30 14.49 -26.96
CA LYS A 149 3.60 15.14 -25.66
C LYS A 149 4.70 16.21 -25.80
N ILE A 150 5.75 15.96 -26.62
CA ILE A 150 6.80 16.95 -26.87
C ILE A 150 6.23 18.13 -27.62
N THR A 151 5.46 17.89 -28.68
CA THR A 151 4.87 18.96 -29.49
C THR A 151 3.95 19.86 -28.68
N ALA A 152 3.11 19.28 -27.83
CA ALA A 152 2.23 20.02 -26.94
C ALA A 152 3.03 20.82 -25.86
N ALA A 153 4.10 20.27 -25.33
CA ALA A 153 4.96 20.97 -24.39
C ALA A 153 5.69 22.16 -25.02
N ILE A 154 6.25 21.99 -26.23
CA ILE A 154 6.92 23.05 -26.94
C ILE A 154 5.94 24.19 -27.29
N ARG A 155 4.71 23.85 -27.79
CA ARG A 155 3.66 24.84 -28.04
C ARG A 155 3.25 25.59 -26.77
N GLY A 156 3.21 24.93 -25.63
CA GLY A 156 2.89 25.51 -24.32
C GLY A 156 4.09 26.16 -23.61
N ALA A 157 5.26 26.31 -24.26
CA ALA A 157 6.49 26.87 -23.71
C ALA A 157 6.87 26.25 -22.34
N ARG A 158 6.71 24.93 -22.18
CA ARG A 158 7.01 24.19 -20.94
C ARG A 158 7.76 22.89 -21.22
N PHE A 159 8.41 22.36 -20.21
CA PHE A 159 9.01 21.01 -20.28
C PHE A 159 7.92 19.94 -20.34
N PRO A 160 8.13 18.82 -21.09
CA PRO A 160 7.22 17.68 -21.08
C PRO A 160 7.07 17.11 -19.68
N LYS A 161 5.84 16.84 -19.23
CA LYS A 161 5.59 16.10 -17.98
C LYS A 161 5.90 14.62 -18.22
N ILE A 162 6.92 14.09 -17.58
CA ILE A 162 7.35 12.68 -17.70
C ILE A 162 7.34 11.95 -16.38
N LYS A 163 7.08 12.66 -15.28
CA LYS A 163 7.18 12.13 -13.91
C LYS A 163 5.90 12.36 -13.11
N GLU A 164 5.73 11.55 -12.11
CA GLU A 164 4.82 11.74 -10.99
C GLU A 164 5.60 11.58 -9.69
N TYR A 165 4.98 11.87 -8.56
CA TYR A 165 5.58 11.73 -7.25
C TYR A 165 4.83 10.68 -6.43
N VAL A 166 5.56 10.01 -5.54
CA VAL A 166 4.99 9.20 -4.48
C VAL A 166 5.49 9.74 -3.15
N LEU A 167 4.58 10.33 -2.38
CA LEU A 167 4.86 10.84 -1.05
C LEU A 167 4.82 9.68 -0.05
N LEU A 168 5.94 9.44 0.64
CA LEU A 168 6.08 8.38 1.63
C LEU A 168 6.07 8.93 3.04
N TYR A 169 5.05 8.55 3.79
CA TYR A 169 4.90 8.85 5.21
C TYR A 169 4.72 7.58 6.03
N VAL A 170 4.99 7.68 7.32
CA VAL A 170 4.84 6.59 8.28
C VAL A 170 3.95 7.01 9.44
N ARG A 171 3.31 6.05 10.11
CA ARG A 171 2.54 6.32 11.32
C ARG A 171 3.46 6.76 12.47
N ASN A 172 4.58 6.05 12.65
CA ASN A 172 5.56 6.32 13.71
C ASN A 172 6.98 6.05 13.20
N ARG A 173 7.80 7.11 13.14
CA ARG A 173 9.18 7.03 12.63
C ARG A 173 10.08 6.05 13.39
N ASP A 174 9.82 5.84 14.68
CA ASP A 174 10.66 4.98 15.51
C ASP A 174 10.36 3.48 15.33
N LYS A 175 9.17 3.15 14.78
CA LYS A 175 8.69 1.77 14.67
C LYS A 175 8.75 1.20 13.25
N TYR A 176 8.63 2.04 12.21
CA TYR A 176 8.59 1.56 10.83
C TYR A 176 9.88 0.88 10.40
N ARG A 177 9.77 -0.02 9.42
CA ARG A 177 10.91 -0.62 8.73
C ARG A 177 10.58 -0.69 7.24
N LEU A 178 11.55 -0.34 6.41
CA LEU A 178 11.47 -0.54 4.96
C LEU A 178 12.50 -1.56 4.52
N ASN A 179 12.07 -2.49 3.69
CA ASN A 179 12.95 -3.39 2.99
C ASN A 179 13.33 -2.77 1.64
N ILE A 180 14.38 -1.96 1.63
CA ILE A 180 14.85 -1.29 0.41
C ILE A 180 15.51 -2.33 -0.49
N PRO A 181 14.96 -2.60 -1.70
CA PRO A 181 15.53 -3.58 -2.60
C PRO A 181 16.89 -3.13 -3.13
N LYS A 182 17.75 -4.10 -3.36
CA LYS A 182 18.96 -3.86 -4.13
C LYS A 182 18.64 -3.96 -5.61
N VAL A 183 19.22 -3.06 -6.39
CA VAL A 183 19.12 -3.03 -7.85
C VAL A 183 20.52 -3.22 -8.44
N GLN A 184 20.61 -3.89 -9.56
CA GLN A 184 21.87 -3.99 -10.28
C GLN A 184 22.27 -2.63 -10.84
N LYS A 185 23.55 -2.32 -10.82
CA LYS A 185 24.06 -1.10 -11.43
C LYS A 185 23.93 -1.21 -12.96
N GLU A 186 23.42 -0.16 -13.58
CA GLU A 186 23.27 -0.07 -15.04
C GLU A 186 24.61 0.02 -15.77
N ASN A 187 25.64 0.49 -15.09
CA ASN A 187 26.98 0.62 -15.63
C ASN A 187 27.97 -0.21 -14.82
N TRP A 188 28.89 -0.87 -15.53
CA TRP A 188 29.99 -1.58 -14.90
C TRP A 188 30.96 -0.58 -14.27
N ASP A 189 31.27 -0.78 -12.98
CA ASP A 189 32.27 0.00 -12.28
C ASP A 189 33.68 -0.41 -12.73
N PRO A 190 34.45 0.46 -13.38
CA PRO A 190 35.78 0.11 -13.94
C PRO A 190 36.82 -0.28 -12.87
N GLU A 191 36.57 -0.05 -11.59
CA GLU A 191 37.42 -0.57 -10.52
C GLU A 191 37.41 -2.10 -10.43
N TYR A 192 36.34 -2.77 -10.89
CA TYR A 192 36.24 -4.22 -10.98
C TYR A 192 36.93 -4.73 -12.25
N ASN A 193 38.24 -4.78 -12.21
CA ASN A 193 39.10 -5.04 -13.35
C ASN A 193 40.03 -6.28 -13.19
N LEU A 194 39.84 -7.04 -12.13
CA LEU A 194 40.55 -8.28 -11.84
C LEU A 194 39.60 -9.46 -11.92
N ILE A 195 40.06 -10.63 -12.33
CA ILE A 195 39.29 -11.86 -12.33
C ILE A 195 40.11 -13.00 -11.72
N ILE A 196 39.44 -13.85 -10.96
CA ILE A 196 39.93 -15.14 -10.49
C ILE A 196 39.15 -16.21 -11.26
N PRO A 197 39.67 -16.73 -12.39
CA PRO A 197 38.90 -17.53 -13.34
C PRO A 197 38.23 -18.77 -12.74
N ALA A 198 38.92 -19.46 -11.84
CA ALA A 198 38.44 -20.69 -11.19
C ALA A 198 37.69 -20.42 -9.86
N PHE A 199 37.44 -19.16 -9.46
CA PHE A 199 36.63 -18.85 -8.32
C PHE A 199 35.16 -19.13 -8.64
N THR A 200 34.46 -19.81 -7.75
CA THR A 200 33.08 -20.27 -7.95
C THR A 200 32.11 -19.57 -6.99
N THR A 201 30.83 -19.69 -7.26
CA THR A 201 29.75 -19.22 -6.33
C THR A 201 29.85 -19.91 -4.97
N LYS A 202 30.32 -21.17 -4.92
CA LYS A 202 30.56 -21.86 -3.63
C LYS A 202 31.70 -21.23 -2.83
N HIS A 203 32.77 -20.80 -3.50
CA HIS A 203 33.86 -20.05 -2.83
C HIS A 203 33.35 -18.71 -2.27
N LEU A 204 32.52 -17.97 -3.04
CA LEU A 204 31.93 -16.72 -2.59
C LEU A 204 30.99 -16.92 -1.39
N GLN A 205 30.18 -17.95 -1.42
CA GLN A 205 29.30 -18.30 -0.32
C GLN A 205 30.10 -18.64 0.94
N ALA A 206 31.09 -19.53 0.84
CA ALA A 206 31.98 -19.89 1.95
C ALA A 206 32.72 -18.67 2.52
N TYR A 207 33.15 -17.73 1.65
CA TYR A 207 33.74 -16.48 2.07
C TYR A 207 32.77 -15.59 2.85
N SER A 208 31.53 -15.47 2.37
CA SER A 208 30.48 -14.68 3.02
C SER A 208 30.06 -15.26 4.37
N GLU A 209 30.09 -16.58 4.51
CA GLU A 209 29.81 -17.32 5.75
C GLU A 209 31.02 -17.35 6.70
N GLY A 210 32.18 -16.86 6.27
CA GLY A 210 33.42 -16.85 7.08
C GLY A 210 34.08 -18.22 7.25
N VAL A 211 33.73 -19.20 6.41
CA VAL A 211 34.24 -20.58 6.47
C VAL A 211 35.22 -20.95 5.35
N LEU A 212 35.55 -20.01 4.44
CA LEU A 212 36.52 -20.20 3.38
C LEU A 212 37.93 -20.40 3.97
N GLU A 213 38.61 -21.47 3.60
CA GLU A 213 39.97 -21.76 4.07
C GLU A 213 41.02 -21.53 2.97
N LEU A 214 42.27 -21.27 3.38
CA LEU A 214 43.37 -21.04 2.45
C LEU A 214 43.58 -22.22 1.47
N LYS A 215 43.35 -23.46 1.90
CA LYS A 215 43.47 -24.66 1.04
C LYS A 215 42.49 -24.63 -0.15
N ASP A 216 41.32 -23.97 0.01
CA ASP A 216 40.28 -23.92 -1.02
C ASP A 216 40.66 -22.98 -2.16
N ILE A 217 41.55 -22.02 -1.90
CA ILE A 217 41.96 -20.98 -2.84
C ILE A 217 43.46 -21.02 -3.21
N ALA A 218 44.25 -21.93 -2.62
CA ALA A 218 45.71 -21.99 -2.80
C ALA A 218 46.17 -22.18 -4.27
N ASN A 219 45.37 -22.84 -5.09
CA ASN A 219 45.65 -23.08 -6.50
C ASN A 219 44.98 -22.07 -7.45
N LEU A 220 44.32 -21.02 -6.92
CA LEU A 220 43.65 -20.04 -7.74
C LEU A 220 44.62 -18.91 -8.13
N SER A 221 44.59 -18.54 -9.40
CA SER A 221 45.34 -17.40 -9.93
C SER A 221 44.43 -16.20 -10.17
N ILE A 222 45.01 -15.00 -10.10
CA ILE A 222 44.32 -13.74 -10.39
C ILE A 222 44.98 -13.05 -11.59
N CYS A 223 44.17 -12.51 -12.49
CA CYS A 223 44.68 -11.77 -13.64
C CYS A 223 43.78 -10.55 -13.95
N SER A 224 44.22 -9.74 -14.92
CA SER A 224 43.40 -8.61 -15.43
C SER A 224 42.17 -9.15 -16.15
N LEU A 225 41.00 -8.63 -15.84
CA LEU A 225 39.73 -8.95 -16.50
C LEU A 225 39.83 -8.73 -18.02
N LYS A 226 40.38 -7.57 -18.43
CA LYS A 226 40.56 -7.25 -19.85
C LYS A 226 41.49 -8.22 -20.59
N GLN A 227 42.54 -8.71 -19.93
CA GLN A 227 43.44 -9.73 -20.51
C GLN A 227 42.70 -11.06 -20.63
N TYR A 228 42.03 -11.51 -19.58
CA TYR A 228 41.26 -12.75 -19.57
C TYR A 228 40.21 -12.78 -20.70
N MET A 229 39.43 -11.68 -20.86
CA MET A 229 38.43 -11.61 -21.92
C MET A 229 39.04 -11.73 -23.33
N ARG A 230 40.17 -11.07 -23.55
CA ARG A 230 40.90 -11.18 -24.84
C ARG A 230 41.41 -12.59 -25.10
N ASP A 231 42.02 -13.22 -24.09
CA ASP A 231 42.63 -14.55 -24.23
C ASP A 231 41.60 -15.67 -24.46
N HIS A 232 40.34 -15.41 -24.12
CA HIS A 232 39.24 -16.36 -24.26
C HIS A 232 38.19 -15.92 -25.31
N ASP A 233 38.48 -14.88 -26.10
CA ASP A 233 37.59 -14.34 -27.13
C ASP A 233 36.18 -13.97 -26.60
N ILE A 234 36.11 -13.37 -25.39
CA ILE A 234 34.90 -12.98 -24.73
C ILE A 234 34.57 -11.53 -25.08
N GLU A 235 33.35 -11.29 -25.55
CA GLU A 235 32.81 -9.92 -25.79
C GLU A 235 32.70 -9.15 -24.48
N ASP A 236 33.17 -7.89 -24.48
CA ASP A 236 33.06 -6.99 -23.34
C ASP A 236 31.63 -6.46 -23.18
N SER A 237 30.72 -7.30 -22.70
CA SER A 237 29.31 -6.96 -22.43
C SER A 237 29.03 -6.80 -20.93
N LEU A 238 28.05 -5.96 -20.59
CA LEU A 238 27.58 -5.78 -19.23
C LEU A 238 26.96 -7.07 -18.69
N GLU A 239 26.18 -7.76 -19.52
CA GLU A 239 25.49 -9.01 -19.17
C GLU A 239 26.51 -10.07 -18.75
N TRP A 240 27.55 -10.33 -19.59
CA TRP A 240 28.57 -11.29 -19.23
C TRP A 240 29.27 -10.94 -17.91
N LYS A 241 29.57 -9.65 -17.69
CA LYS A 241 30.22 -9.21 -16.43
C LYS A 241 29.31 -9.41 -15.22
N GLN A 242 28.01 -9.20 -15.37
CA GLN A 242 27.02 -9.44 -14.32
C GLN A 242 26.91 -10.93 -13.99
N ASP A 243 26.81 -11.79 -15.00
CA ASP A 243 26.76 -13.25 -14.83
C ASP A 243 28.00 -13.82 -14.17
N ASN A 244 29.14 -13.14 -14.33
CA ASN A 244 30.44 -13.54 -13.79
C ASN A 244 30.90 -12.68 -12.60
N ALA A 245 30.04 -11.85 -12.04
CA ALA A 245 30.37 -10.89 -10.97
C ALA A 245 30.98 -11.58 -9.73
N PHE A 246 30.55 -12.81 -9.42
CA PHE A 246 31.06 -13.61 -8.30
C PHE A 246 32.57 -13.84 -8.34
N ARG A 247 33.18 -13.90 -9.53
CA ARG A 247 34.61 -14.13 -9.76
C ARG A 247 35.39 -12.93 -10.27
N ILE A 248 34.75 -11.76 -10.40
CA ILE A 248 35.37 -10.51 -10.77
C ILE A 248 35.57 -9.66 -9.51
N PHE A 249 36.74 -9.03 -9.37
CA PHE A 249 37.14 -8.34 -8.17
C PHE A 249 37.68 -6.93 -8.46
N ALA A 250 37.47 -6.03 -7.50
CA ALA A 250 38.22 -4.79 -7.36
C ALA A 250 39.29 -4.97 -6.28
N SER A 251 40.46 -4.40 -6.47
CA SER A 251 41.42 -4.27 -5.37
C SER A 251 41.20 -2.94 -4.65
N LYS A 252 41.12 -2.96 -3.32
CA LYS A 252 40.94 -1.76 -2.49
C LYS A 252 42.12 -1.53 -1.56
N PRO A 253 42.45 -0.27 -1.24
CA PRO A 253 43.45 0.01 -0.22
C PRO A 253 42.88 -0.29 1.17
N ASN A 254 43.66 -0.97 2.00
CA ASN A 254 43.32 -1.23 3.40
C ASN A 254 44.59 -1.22 4.25
N ALA A 255 44.87 -0.12 4.92
CA ALA A 255 46.12 0.10 5.65
C ALA A 255 46.28 -0.87 6.84
N ALA A 256 45.21 -1.23 7.53
CA ALA A 256 45.25 -2.16 8.64
C ALA A 256 45.55 -3.59 8.16
N LEU A 257 44.92 -3.98 7.05
CA LEU A 257 45.15 -5.27 6.42
C LEU A 257 46.54 -5.37 5.81
N LEU A 258 47.03 -4.29 5.17
CA LEU A 258 48.38 -4.20 4.63
C LEU A 258 49.45 -4.41 5.71
N LYS A 259 49.32 -3.77 6.86
CA LYS A 259 50.25 -3.94 7.98
C LYS A 259 50.34 -5.40 8.41
N ARG A 260 49.22 -6.08 8.53
CA ARG A 260 49.20 -7.52 8.87
C ARG A 260 49.74 -8.39 7.77
N ALA A 261 49.36 -8.15 6.50
CA ALA A 261 49.82 -8.92 5.36
C ALA A 261 51.34 -8.84 5.15
N THR A 262 51.99 -7.76 5.56
CA THR A 262 53.45 -7.61 5.47
C THR A 262 54.21 -8.54 6.42
N GLU A 263 53.55 -9.07 7.45
CA GLU A 263 54.13 -10.03 8.41
C GLU A 263 54.17 -11.46 7.86
N PHE A 264 53.47 -11.74 6.75
CA PHE A 264 53.37 -13.07 6.14
C PHE A 264 54.19 -13.14 4.87
N GLY A 265 54.74 -14.36 4.59
CA GLY A 265 55.24 -14.76 3.28
C GLY A 265 54.10 -15.46 2.52
N PHE A 266 53.89 -15.09 1.27
CA PHE A 266 52.85 -15.72 0.42
C PHE A 266 53.50 -16.44 -0.75
N GLU A 267 53.08 -17.68 -1.02
CA GLU A 267 53.50 -18.49 -2.17
C GLU A 267 52.41 -18.55 -3.25
N THR A 268 51.25 -17.95 -2.99
CA THR A 268 50.03 -17.96 -3.82
C THR A 268 49.68 -16.58 -4.30
N ASP A 269 48.95 -16.43 -5.40
CA ASP A 269 48.51 -15.14 -5.96
C ASP A 269 47.48 -14.45 -5.09
N ILE A 270 46.69 -15.21 -4.34
CA ILE A 270 45.65 -14.76 -3.43
C ILE A 270 45.79 -15.44 -2.07
N ALA A 271 45.43 -14.76 -1.02
CA ALA A 271 45.51 -15.27 0.34
C ALA A 271 44.35 -14.76 1.23
N LEU A 272 44.17 -15.40 2.36
CA LEU A 272 43.25 -14.95 3.44
C LEU A 272 44.08 -14.37 4.59
N VAL A 273 43.73 -13.15 5.02
CA VAL A 273 44.38 -12.46 6.15
C VAL A 273 43.30 -11.96 7.11
N PRO A 274 43.42 -12.24 8.41
CA PRO A 274 42.42 -11.77 9.37
C PRO A 274 42.45 -10.25 9.53
N ASN A 275 41.28 -9.61 9.57
CA ASN A 275 41.15 -8.19 9.92
C ASN A 275 41.29 -7.97 11.45
N ALA A 276 41.01 -6.78 11.93
CA ALA A 276 41.11 -6.45 13.37
C ALA A 276 40.07 -7.21 14.23
N SER A 277 38.91 -7.56 13.64
CA SER A 277 37.84 -8.31 14.32
C SER A 277 38.05 -9.83 14.25
N GLY A 278 39.07 -10.30 13.52
CA GLY A 278 39.33 -11.72 13.30
C GLY A 278 38.73 -12.30 12.02
N ASP A 279 37.92 -11.53 11.28
CA ASP A 279 37.31 -12.01 10.05
C ASP A 279 38.35 -12.13 8.93
N GLN A 280 38.33 -13.24 8.20
CA GLN A 280 39.21 -13.49 7.07
C GLN A 280 38.88 -12.55 5.91
N LYS A 281 39.90 -11.86 5.37
CA LYS A 281 39.80 -11.00 4.20
C LYS A 281 40.62 -11.57 3.06
N LEU A 282 40.00 -11.63 1.86
CA LEU A 282 40.64 -12.06 0.65
C LEU A 282 41.58 -10.95 0.14
N ILE A 283 42.83 -11.26 -0.10
CA ILE A 283 43.83 -10.32 -0.60
C ILE A 283 44.53 -10.85 -1.84
N LYS A 284 45.04 -9.95 -2.69
CA LYS A 284 46.08 -10.28 -3.66
C LYS A 284 47.44 -10.11 -3.00
N THR A 285 48.39 -10.95 -3.38
CA THR A 285 49.70 -11.05 -2.71
C THR A 285 50.81 -10.29 -3.44
N ASP A 286 50.61 -9.91 -4.71
CA ASP A 286 51.53 -9.13 -5.55
C ASP A 286 51.44 -7.61 -5.26
N PHE A 287 51.58 -7.20 -4.01
CA PHE A 287 51.48 -5.79 -3.63
C PHE A 287 52.84 -5.21 -3.25
N ASN A 288 53.05 -3.91 -3.51
CA ASN A 288 54.24 -3.19 -3.09
C ASN A 288 54.22 -2.93 -1.58
N ARG A 289 55.08 -3.66 -0.85
CA ARG A 289 55.18 -3.58 0.61
C ARG A 289 55.67 -2.23 1.12
N ASN A 290 56.29 -1.41 0.26
CA ASN A 290 56.82 -0.10 0.63
C ASN A 290 55.85 1.07 0.48
N THR A 291 54.63 0.78 0.03
CA THR A 291 53.61 1.79 -0.21
C THR A 291 52.48 1.68 0.84
N LYS A 292 52.17 2.80 1.53
CA LYS A 292 51.11 2.84 2.54
C LYS A 292 49.69 2.73 1.95
N THR A 293 49.54 2.89 0.63
CA THR A 293 48.26 2.89 -0.11
C THR A 293 48.15 1.70 -1.06
N ALA A 294 48.87 0.60 -0.81
CA ALA A 294 48.76 -0.60 -1.63
C ALA A 294 47.32 -1.14 -1.66
N ARG A 295 46.84 -1.39 -2.85
CA ARG A 295 45.49 -1.95 -3.08
C ARG A 295 45.57 -3.47 -2.99
N ILE A 296 45.31 -4.02 -1.82
CA ILE A 296 45.50 -5.46 -1.54
C ILE A 296 44.20 -6.21 -1.30
N GLU A 297 43.19 -5.58 -0.69
CA GLU A 297 41.92 -6.23 -0.38
C GLU A 297 41.13 -6.50 -1.66
N LEU A 298 40.72 -7.73 -1.88
CA LEU A 298 39.89 -8.12 -2.99
C LEU A 298 38.42 -8.12 -2.60
N VAL A 299 37.63 -7.33 -3.32
CA VAL A 299 36.20 -7.20 -3.10
C VAL A 299 35.48 -7.68 -4.36
N SER A 300 34.63 -8.71 -4.23
CA SER A 300 33.86 -9.26 -5.35
C SER A 300 32.87 -8.27 -5.90
N ALA A 301 32.71 -8.24 -7.23
CA ALA A 301 31.70 -7.46 -7.91
C ALA A 301 30.28 -7.89 -7.54
N GLU A 302 30.06 -9.16 -7.24
CA GLU A 302 28.77 -9.69 -6.77
C GLU A 302 28.28 -8.98 -5.50
N ILE A 303 29.20 -8.77 -4.54
CA ILE A 303 28.88 -8.11 -3.26
C ILE A 303 28.59 -6.60 -3.46
N ASN A 304 29.24 -5.98 -4.43
CA ASN A 304 29.15 -4.53 -4.70
C ASN A 304 28.60 -4.18 -6.10
N GLY A 305 28.20 -5.15 -6.89
CA GLY A 305 27.56 -4.98 -8.21
C GLY A 305 26.14 -4.44 -8.13
N SER A 306 25.52 -4.55 -6.97
CA SER A 306 24.23 -3.98 -6.66
C SER A 306 24.35 -2.71 -5.80
N THR A 307 23.37 -1.82 -5.91
CA THR A 307 23.20 -0.67 -5.04
C THR A 307 21.80 -0.70 -4.44
N TYR A 308 21.56 0.05 -3.36
CA TYR A 308 20.18 0.21 -2.88
C TYR A 308 19.39 1.09 -3.84
N LEU A 309 18.11 0.77 -4.01
CA LEU A 309 17.19 1.59 -4.78
C LEU A 309 17.11 2.99 -4.17
N GLY A 310 17.30 4.02 -5.00
CA GLY A 310 17.14 5.41 -4.60
C GLY A 310 15.68 5.85 -4.64
N ASP A 311 15.45 7.14 -4.42
CA ASP A 311 14.13 7.78 -4.47
C ASP A 311 13.81 8.39 -5.85
N HIS A 312 14.57 8.04 -6.87
CA HIS A 312 14.27 8.30 -8.28
C HIS A 312 14.11 6.97 -9.02
N TRP A 313 12.88 6.66 -9.44
CA TRP A 313 12.51 5.39 -10.09
C TRP A 313 12.32 5.61 -11.58
N GLU A 314 13.36 5.37 -12.35
CA GLU A 314 13.38 5.61 -13.81
C GLU A 314 12.84 4.44 -14.62
N ASP A 315 12.83 3.24 -14.03
CA ASP A 315 12.51 1.98 -14.69
C ASP A 315 11.01 1.60 -14.65
N ILE A 316 10.14 2.51 -14.18
CA ILE A 316 8.68 2.32 -14.18
C ILE A 316 8.14 2.85 -15.50
N VAL A 317 7.83 1.92 -16.42
CA VAL A 317 7.32 2.28 -17.76
C VAL A 317 5.82 2.04 -17.81
N THR A 318 5.06 3.03 -18.29
CA THR A 318 3.61 2.94 -18.50
C THR A 318 3.23 2.61 -19.94
N THR A 319 4.20 2.55 -20.84
CA THR A 319 4.03 2.17 -22.26
C THR A 319 4.31 0.69 -22.47
N GLY A 320 3.74 0.08 -23.49
CA GLY A 320 4.08 -1.31 -23.85
C GLY A 320 3.24 -2.38 -23.17
N GLY A 321 1.92 -2.16 -23.02
CA GLY A 321 1.00 -3.22 -22.59
C GLY A 321 0.46 -3.09 -21.16
N VAL A 322 0.87 -2.08 -20.41
CA VAL A 322 0.35 -1.82 -19.04
C VAL A 322 -1.18 -1.70 -19.04
N ALA A 323 -1.76 -1.07 -20.06
CA ALA A 323 -3.22 -0.96 -20.18
C ALA A 323 -3.91 -2.34 -20.21
N LEU A 324 -3.22 -3.39 -20.67
CA LEU A 324 -3.72 -4.76 -20.78
C LEU A 324 -3.33 -5.67 -19.61
N GLU A 325 -2.52 -5.21 -18.65
CA GLU A 325 -2.17 -6.00 -17.46
C GLU A 325 -3.43 -6.50 -16.75
N GLY A 326 -3.40 -7.72 -16.22
CA GLY A 326 -4.56 -8.35 -15.59
C GLY A 326 -5.69 -8.70 -16.59
N ALA A 327 -5.42 -8.62 -17.91
CA ALA A 327 -6.38 -8.85 -18.99
C ALA A 327 -7.69 -8.03 -18.85
N VAL A 328 -7.61 -6.83 -18.31
CA VAL A 328 -8.67 -5.81 -18.29
C VAL A 328 -8.16 -4.55 -18.98
N SER A 329 -8.95 -4.02 -19.90
CA SER A 329 -8.61 -2.78 -20.61
C SER A 329 -8.96 -1.59 -19.71
N PHE A 330 -7.96 -0.77 -19.41
CA PHE A 330 -8.14 0.47 -18.66
C PHE A 330 -7.18 1.50 -19.25
N PRO A 331 -7.55 2.18 -20.32
CA PRO A 331 -6.63 2.93 -21.15
C PRO A 331 -6.00 4.13 -20.47
N ASN A 332 -6.71 4.77 -19.53
CA ASN A 332 -6.24 5.96 -18.84
C ASN A 332 -6.16 5.72 -17.32
N GLY A 333 -5.02 6.06 -16.73
CA GLY A 333 -4.88 6.04 -15.26
C GLY A 333 -4.45 4.71 -14.64
N LYS A 334 -4.34 3.60 -15.40
CA LYS A 334 -3.89 2.32 -14.85
C LYS A 334 -2.43 2.37 -14.43
N LYS A 335 -2.16 2.09 -13.17
CA LYS A 335 -0.79 2.01 -12.67
C LYS A 335 -0.16 0.65 -12.97
N PRO A 336 1.14 0.61 -13.35
CA PRO A 336 1.84 -0.65 -13.62
C PRO A 336 1.93 -1.54 -12.37
N GLU A 337 1.73 -2.84 -12.52
CA GLU A 337 1.94 -3.80 -11.43
C GLU A 337 3.35 -3.73 -10.86
N LYS A 338 4.36 -3.43 -11.69
CA LYS A 338 5.76 -3.25 -11.26
C LYS A 338 5.93 -2.15 -10.22
N LEU A 339 5.20 -1.03 -10.34
CA LEU A 339 5.23 0.06 -9.37
C LEU A 339 4.65 -0.40 -8.03
N ILE A 340 3.46 -0.97 -8.06
CA ILE A 340 2.76 -1.42 -6.85
C ILE A 340 3.52 -2.58 -6.18
N HIS A 341 4.07 -3.50 -6.97
CA HIS A 341 4.94 -4.57 -6.46
C HIS A 341 6.12 -4.00 -5.64
N ARG A 342 6.82 -3.01 -6.18
CA ARG A 342 7.93 -2.35 -5.49
C ARG A 342 7.50 -1.73 -4.17
N ILE A 343 6.39 -1.00 -4.17
CA ILE A 343 5.83 -0.36 -2.96
C ILE A 343 5.49 -1.41 -1.90
N ILE A 344 4.73 -2.45 -2.27
CA ILE A 344 4.32 -3.51 -1.34
C ILE A 344 5.53 -4.31 -0.83
N GLN A 345 6.50 -4.62 -1.69
CA GLN A 345 7.74 -5.32 -1.33
C GLN A 345 8.57 -4.54 -0.30
N CYS A 346 8.65 -3.21 -0.46
CA CYS A 346 9.40 -2.36 0.47
C CYS A 346 8.76 -2.32 1.87
N ALA A 347 7.44 -2.39 1.96
CA ALA A 347 6.68 -2.02 3.16
C ALA A 347 6.10 -3.20 3.93
N THR A 348 5.99 -4.39 3.32
CA THR A 348 5.19 -5.49 3.87
C THR A 348 5.87 -6.85 3.79
N GLN A 349 5.37 -7.78 4.60
CA GLN A 349 5.65 -9.21 4.54
C GLN A 349 4.38 -9.99 4.10
N PRO A 350 4.50 -11.26 3.65
CA PRO A 350 3.33 -12.11 3.41
C PRO A 350 2.37 -12.14 4.61
N GLY A 351 1.06 -12.04 4.34
CA GLY A 351 0.01 -11.97 5.35
C GLY A 351 -0.31 -10.57 5.90
N ASP A 352 0.53 -9.56 5.66
CA ASP A 352 0.25 -8.17 6.02
C ASP A 352 -0.95 -7.62 5.24
N LEU A 353 -1.63 -6.62 5.84
CA LEU A 353 -2.80 -5.98 5.26
C LEU A 353 -2.41 -4.72 4.47
N VAL A 354 -2.77 -4.71 3.19
CA VAL A 354 -2.62 -3.58 2.26
C VAL A 354 -3.99 -2.93 2.04
N LEU A 355 -4.05 -1.60 1.95
CA LEU A 355 -5.28 -0.88 1.66
C LEU A 355 -5.07 0.10 0.50
N ASP A 356 -6.04 0.14 -0.41
CA ASP A 356 -6.15 1.15 -1.46
C ASP A 356 -7.61 1.64 -1.54
N SER A 357 -7.82 2.92 -1.24
CA SER A 357 -9.15 3.53 -1.24
C SER A 357 -9.49 4.28 -2.54
N PHE A 358 -8.61 4.20 -3.54
CA PHE A 358 -8.83 4.71 -4.90
C PHE A 358 -8.43 3.61 -5.90
N LEU A 359 -9.12 2.46 -5.81
CA LEU A 359 -8.65 1.21 -6.38
C LEU A 359 -8.60 1.19 -7.91
N GLY A 360 -9.48 1.95 -8.59
CA GLY A 360 -9.55 2.07 -10.04
C GLY A 360 -9.70 0.70 -10.73
N SER A 361 -8.68 0.29 -11.45
CA SER A 361 -8.67 -0.99 -12.19
C SER A 361 -8.30 -2.22 -11.35
N GLY A 362 -8.14 -2.09 -10.03
CA GLY A 362 -7.82 -3.21 -9.13
C GLY A 362 -6.34 -3.61 -9.09
N THR A 363 -5.43 -2.76 -9.54
CA THR A 363 -3.99 -3.13 -9.62
C THR A 363 -3.42 -3.45 -8.25
N THR A 364 -3.68 -2.62 -7.24
CA THR A 364 -3.15 -2.83 -5.88
C THR A 364 -3.63 -4.13 -5.27
N ALA A 365 -4.92 -4.44 -5.40
CA ALA A 365 -5.51 -5.69 -4.92
C ALA A 365 -4.91 -6.92 -5.63
N ALA A 366 -4.78 -6.87 -6.96
CA ALA A 366 -4.18 -7.94 -7.76
C ALA A 366 -2.72 -8.20 -7.37
N VAL A 367 -1.92 -7.16 -7.21
CA VAL A 367 -0.51 -7.27 -6.80
C VAL A 367 -0.38 -7.80 -5.37
N ALA A 368 -1.17 -7.26 -4.42
CA ALA A 368 -1.18 -7.74 -3.04
C ALA A 368 -1.53 -9.24 -2.98
N HIS A 369 -2.53 -9.68 -3.75
CA HIS A 369 -2.94 -11.08 -3.84
C HIS A 369 -1.81 -11.98 -4.38
N LYS A 370 -1.23 -11.63 -5.54
CA LYS A 370 -0.09 -12.37 -6.14
C LYS A 370 1.14 -12.45 -5.23
N MET A 371 1.29 -11.51 -4.31
CA MET A 371 2.39 -11.47 -3.34
C MET A 371 2.04 -12.16 -2.00
N GLY A 372 0.85 -12.73 -1.85
CA GLY A 372 0.40 -13.37 -0.60
C GLY A 372 0.13 -12.37 0.53
N ARG A 373 -0.25 -11.14 0.21
CA ARG A 373 -0.72 -10.12 1.17
C ARG A 373 -2.23 -10.12 1.19
N ARG A 374 -2.81 -9.76 2.35
CA ARG A 374 -4.23 -9.45 2.43
C ARG A 374 -4.47 -8.04 1.92
N TYR A 375 -5.68 -7.77 1.45
CA TYR A 375 -6.00 -6.44 0.95
C TYR A 375 -7.43 -6.00 1.28
N ILE A 376 -7.60 -4.68 1.32
CA ILE A 376 -8.88 -3.99 1.27
C ILE A 376 -8.78 -3.00 0.11
N GLY A 377 -9.64 -3.16 -0.88
CA GLY A 377 -9.78 -2.23 -2.01
C GLY A 377 -11.13 -1.56 -1.98
N ILE A 378 -11.19 -0.24 -2.19
CA ILE A 378 -12.43 0.53 -2.24
C ILE A 378 -12.50 1.21 -3.60
N GLU A 379 -13.62 1.04 -4.30
CA GLU A 379 -13.90 1.66 -5.60
C GLU A 379 -15.33 2.18 -5.64
N LEU A 380 -15.48 3.44 -6.04
CA LEU A 380 -16.77 4.11 -6.10
C LEU A 380 -17.57 3.71 -7.35
N GLY A 381 -16.87 3.64 -8.49
CA GLY A 381 -17.50 3.49 -9.79
C GLY A 381 -17.81 2.03 -10.16
N ASP A 382 -18.54 1.88 -11.26
CA ASP A 382 -18.84 0.57 -11.85
C ASP A 382 -17.60 -0.26 -12.19
N HIS A 383 -16.41 0.35 -12.12
CA HIS A 383 -15.11 -0.32 -12.26
C HIS A 383 -14.91 -1.42 -11.21
N ALA A 384 -15.54 -1.30 -10.03
CA ALA A 384 -15.57 -2.38 -9.04
C ALA A 384 -16.06 -3.69 -9.66
N TYR A 385 -17.16 -3.63 -10.43
CA TYR A 385 -17.78 -4.81 -11.05
C TYR A 385 -17.14 -5.18 -12.39
N THR A 386 -16.83 -4.17 -13.21
CA THR A 386 -16.43 -4.39 -14.61
C THR A 386 -14.94 -4.66 -14.76
N HIS A 387 -14.10 -4.20 -13.81
CA HIS A 387 -12.65 -4.32 -13.87
C HIS A 387 -12.07 -5.07 -12.68
N CYS A 388 -12.36 -4.65 -11.43
CA CYS A 388 -11.75 -5.24 -10.24
C CYS A 388 -12.15 -6.71 -10.06
N VAL A 389 -13.46 -7.01 -10.09
CA VAL A 389 -13.96 -8.38 -9.93
C VAL A 389 -13.42 -9.33 -11.02
N PRO A 390 -13.51 -9.02 -12.33
CA PRO A 390 -12.96 -9.89 -13.37
C PRO A 390 -11.44 -10.07 -13.27
N ARG A 391 -10.70 -9.03 -12.93
CA ARG A 391 -9.24 -9.11 -12.73
C ARG A 391 -8.88 -10.04 -11.58
N LEU A 392 -9.50 -9.85 -10.42
CA LEU A 392 -9.23 -10.66 -9.23
C LEU A 392 -9.63 -12.13 -9.44
N LYS A 393 -10.73 -12.41 -10.15
CA LYS A 393 -11.10 -13.78 -10.53
C LYS A 393 -9.99 -14.45 -11.35
N LYS A 394 -9.43 -13.77 -12.36
CA LYS A 394 -8.30 -14.29 -13.14
C LYS A 394 -7.03 -14.53 -12.31
N VAL A 395 -6.75 -13.66 -11.34
CA VAL A 395 -5.63 -13.85 -10.40
C VAL A 395 -5.86 -15.10 -9.56
N ILE A 396 -7.06 -15.28 -9.01
CA ILE A 396 -7.42 -16.43 -8.17
C ILE A 396 -7.40 -17.74 -8.98
N ASP A 397 -7.90 -17.71 -10.22
CA ASP A 397 -7.89 -18.86 -11.13
C ASP A 397 -6.48 -19.20 -11.68
N GLY A 398 -5.46 -18.37 -11.42
CA GLY A 398 -4.10 -18.52 -11.96
C GLY A 398 -4.01 -18.29 -13.48
N THR A 399 -5.03 -17.67 -14.08
CA THR A 399 -5.10 -17.42 -15.54
C THR A 399 -4.53 -16.07 -15.94
N ASP A 400 -4.30 -15.16 -14.99
CA ASP A 400 -3.58 -13.91 -15.25
C ASP A 400 -2.09 -14.19 -15.36
N GLN A 401 -1.56 -14.11 -16.59
CA GLN A 401 -0.14 -14.33 -16.90
C GLN A 401 0.64 -13.01 -17.04
N GLY A 402 -0.02 -11.86 -16.84
CA GLY A 402 0.57 -10.54 -17.00
C GLY A 402 1.27 -9.99 -15.76
N GLY A 403 1.89 -8.80 -15.93
CA GLY A 403 2.48 -8.04 -14.84
C GLY A 403 3.56 -8.79 -14.06
N ILE A 404 3.37 -8.95 -12.76
CA ILE A 404 4.34 -9.57 -11.85
C ILE A 404 4.16 -11.09 -11.69
N THR A 405 3.22 -11.73 -12.39
CA THR A 405 2.89 -13.16 -12.19
C THR A 405 4.11 -14.04 -12.30
N ALA A 406 4.91 -13.88 -13.37
CA ALA A 406 6.13 -14.67 -13.57
C ALA A 406 7.19 -14.43 -12.48
N SER A 407 7.37 -13.19 -12.05
CA SER A 407 8.40 -12.83 -11.04
C SER A 407 8.03 -13.28 -9.63
N THR A 408 6.72 -13.42 -9.32
CA THR A 408 6.25 -13.91 -8.02
C THR A 408 6.03 -15.43 -8.00
N GLY A 409 6.03 -16.07 -9.16
CA GLY A 409 5.69 -17.50 -9.28
C GLY A 409 4.22 -17.79 -8.90
N TRP A 410 3.32 -16.81 -9.03
CA TRP A 410 1.93 -16.97 -8.64
C TRP A 410 1.20 -17.98 -9.55
N ALA A 411 0.52 -18.95 -8.95
CA ALA A 411 -0.15 -20.05 -9.65
C ALA A 411 -1.67 -20.13 -9.38
N GLY A 412 -2.21 -19.14 -8.65
CA GLY A 412 -3.64 -19.11 -8.30
C GLY A 412 -3.94 -19.48 -6.85
N GLY A 413 -5.22 -19.40 -6.47
CA GLY A 413 -5.74 -19.69 -5.14
C GLY A 413 -6.20 -18.46 -4.36
N GLY A 414 -6.74 -18.68 -3.16
CA GLY A 414 -7.32 -17.66 -2.31
C GLY A 414 -8.72 -17.20 -2.75
N GLY A 415 -9.12 -16.01 -2.32
CA GLY A 415 -10.42 -15.45 -2.62
C GLY A 415 -10.57 -14.04 -2.07
N PHE A 416 -11.77 -13.46 -2.23
CA PHE A 416 -12.18 -12.19 -1.66
C PHE A 416 -13.68 -12.14 -1.43
N ARG A 417 -14.11 -11.35 -0.46
CA ARG A 417 -15.50 -10.95 -0.28
C ARG A 417 -15.74 -9.60 -0.95
N PHE A 418 -16.82 -9.51 -1.71
CA PHE A 418 -17.31 -8.27 -2.28
C PHE A 418 -18.38 -7.69 -1.37
N CYS A 419 -18.26 -6.42 -1.02
CA CYS A 419 -19.18 -5.74 -0.13
C CYS A 419 -19.70 -4.45 -0.76
N GLU A 420 -21.00 -4.20 -0.60
CA GLU A 420 -21.64 -2.91 -0.86
C GLU A 420 -21.61 -2.06 0.40
N LEU A 421 -21.36 -0.77 0.25
CA LEU A 421 -21.58 0.18 1.32
C LEU A 421 -23.10 0.41 1.46
N ALA A 422 -23.65 0.20 2.65
CA ALA A 422 -25.07 0.40 2.90
C ALA A 422 -25.52 1.85 2.64
N PRO A 423 -26.79 2.08 2.30
CA PRO A 423 -27.38 3.41 2.27
C PRO A 423 -27.34 4.08 3.63
N THR A 424 -27.69 5.37 3.71
CA THR A 424 -27.81 6.05 5.01
C THR A 424 -28.91 5.41 5.88
N LEU A 425 -28.64 5.32 7.19
CA LEU A 425 -29.55 4.67 8.15
C LEU A 425 -30.83 5.46 8.37
N LEU A 426 -30.74 6.78 8.34
CA LEU A 426 -31.88 7.67 8.60
C LEU A 426 -32.16 8.54 7.37
N ASN A 427 -33.45 8.67 7.03
CA ASN A 427 -33.96 9.57 6.00
C ASN A 427 -34.99 10.51 6.60
N GLU A 428 -35.17 11.69 6.03
CA GLU A 428 -36.31 12.56 6.36
C GLU A 428 -37.58 12.06 5.69
N ASP A 429 -38.68 11.99 6.45
CA ASP A 429 -40.02 11.72 5.90
C ASP A 429 -40.64 12.99 5.27
N GLU A 430 -41.84 12.87 4.73
CA GLU A 430 -42.59 13.99 4.11
C GLU A 430 -42.82 15.18 5.05
N ASN A 431 -42.68 15.00 6.36
CA ASN A 431 -42.88 16.01 7.39
C ASN A 431 -41.55 16.56 7.93
N GLY A 432 -40.40 16.17 7.38
CA GLY A 432 -39.10 16.57 7.87
C GLY A 432 -38.66 15.84 9.15
N VAL A 433 -39.24 14.68 9.44
CA VAL A 433 -38.89 13.88 10.62
C VAL A 433 -37.92 12.79 10.21
N MET A 434 -36.82 12.64 10.93
CA MET A 434 -35.84 11.59 10.71
C MET A 434 -36.42 10.22 11.10
N VAL A 435 -36.50 9.32 10.13
CA VAL A 435 -37.00 7.94 10.27
C VAL A 435 -35.95 6.95 9.77
N ILE A 436 -36.05 5.70 10.24
CA ILE A 436 -35.18 4.63 9.75
C ILE A 436 -35.45 4.42 8.25
N SER A 437 -34.39 4.37 7.46
CA SER A 437 -34.49 4.12 6.00
C SER A 437 -35.25 2.82 5.73
N PRO A 438 -36.23 2.84 4.80
CA PRO A 438 -36.99 1.66 4.44
C PRO A 438 -36.16 0.55 3.78
N GLU A 439 -34.94 0.87 3.36
CA GLU A 439 -33.98 -0.09 2.80
C GLU A 439 -33.37 -1.02 3.86
N TYR A 440 -33.48 -0.64 5.16
CA TYR A 440 -32.96 -1.43 6.26
C TYR A 440 -33.96 -2.52 6.72
N ASN A 441 -33.59 -3.76 6.54
CA ASN A 441 -34.28 -4.88 7.21
C ASN A 441 -33.84 -5.00 8.69
N ALA A 442 -34.42 -5.91 9.44
CA ALA A 442 -34.13 -6.07 10.87
C ALA A 442 -32.67 -6.47 11.16
N GLU A 443 -32.06 -7.27 10.31
CA GLU A 443 -30.67 -7.70 10.44
C GLU A 443 -29.71 -6.55 10.14
N MET A 444 -29.92 -5.82 9.05
CA MET A 444 -29.16 -4.63 8.72
C MET A 444 -29.25 -3.57 9.81
N LEU A 445 -30.45 -3.35 10.38
CA LEU A 445 -30.64 -2.42 11.47
C LEU A 445 -29.86 -2.84 12.72
N ALA A 446 -29.88 -4.12 13.06
CA ALA A 446 -29.13 -4.66 14.20
C ALA A 446 -27.62 -4.50 14.01
N ALA A 447 -27.12 -4.79 12.81
CA ALA A 447 -25.72 -4.60 12.45
C ALA A 447 -25.29 -3.12 12.49
N ALA A 448 -26.15 -2.21 11.96
CA ALA A 448 -25.90 -0.78 11.99
C ALA A 448 -25.88 -0.23 13.43
N MET A 449 -26.83 -0.64 14.27
CA MET A 449 -26.85 -0.22 15.67
C MET A 449 -25.65 -0.73 16.46
N ALA A 450 -25.23 -1.97 16.20
CA ALA A 450 -23.99 -2.51 16.77
C ALA A 450 -22.78 -1.63 16.37
N LEU A 451 -22.66 -1.29 15.09
CA LEU A 451 -21.59 -0.44 14.59
C LEU A 451 -21.59 0.97 15.23
N HIS A 452 -22.76 1.62 15.30
CA HIS A 452 -22.92 2.96 15.91
C HIS A 452 -22.60 3.00 17.40
N GLU A 453 -22.85 1.91 18.13
CA GLU A 453 -22.61 1.79 19.56
C GLU A 453 -21.25 1.15 19.89
N GLY A 454 -20.44 0.83 18.89
CA GLY A 454 -19.08 0.25 19.06
C GLY A 454 -19.09 -1.22 19.45
N PHE A 455 -20.17 -1.95 19.12
CA PHE A 455 -20.28 -3.38 19.30
C PHE A 455 -19.92 -4.11 18.01
N ARG A 456 -19.36 -5.30 18.14
CA ARG A 456 -19.18 -6.22 17.01
C ARG A 456 -20.48 -6.98 16.79
N TYR A 457 -21.09 -6.82 15.61
CA TYR A 457 -22.26 -7.60 15.21
C TYR A 457 -21.87 -9.08 15.03
N ALA A 458 -22.44 -9.95 15.82
CA ALA A 458 -22.22 -11.40 15.81
C ALA A 458 -23.41 -12.08 16.51
N PRO A 459 -24.54 -12.30 15.79
CA PRO A 459 -25.75 -12.85 16.39
C PRO A 459 -25.53 -14.27 16.85
N ASP A 460 -25.98 -14.57 18.07
CA ASP A 460 -25.99 -15.91 18.64
C ASP A 460 -27.15 -16.72 18.02
N ALA A 461 -26.91 -17.98 17.69
CA ALA A 461 -27.89 -18.82 17.02
C ALA A 461 -29.06 -19.26 17.94
N GLU A 462 -28.84 -19.29 19.26
CA GLU A 462 -29.79 -19.79 20.26
C GLU A 462 -30.40 -18.66 21.10
N VAL A 463 -29.66 -17.59 21.33
CA VAL A 463 -30.04 -16.48 22.23
C VAL A 463 -30.38 -15.24 21.41
N PHE A 464 -31.64 -15.02 21.09
CA PHE A 464 -32.16 -14.00 20.17
C PHE A 464 -31.74 -12.56 20.50
N TRP A 465 -31.48 -12.25 21.76
CA TRP A 465 -31.08 -10.91 22.20
C TRP A 465 -29.55 -10.70 22.18
N LYS A 466 -28.74 -11.74 22.00
CA LYS A 466 -27.28 -11.62 21.82
C LYS A 466 -26.97 -11.39 20.33
N GLN A 467 -27.22 -10.17 19.83
CA GLN A 467 -26.97 -9.83 18.42
C GLN A 467 -25.55 -9.32 18.16
N GLY A 468 -24.84 -8.94 19.21
CA GLY A 468 -23.46 -8.48 19.14
C GLY A 468 -22.89 -8.29 20.54
N HIS A 469 -21.57 -8.05 20.60
CA HIS A 469 -20.84 -7.89 21.86
C HIS A 469 -19.75 -6.81 21.74
N SER A 470 -19.47 -6.09 22.82
CA SER A 470 -18.31 -5.19 22.94
C SER A 470 -17.19 -5.82 23.76
N THR A 471 -17.58 -6.64 24.75
CA THR A 471 -16.71 -7.46 25.61
C THR A 471 -17.27 -8.87 25.73
N GLU A 472 -16.66 -9.74 26.55
CA GLU A 472 -17.14 -11.10 26.80
C GLU A 472 -18.50 -11.15 27.54
N SER A 473 -18.90 -10.03 28.19
CA SER A 473 -20.11 -9.96 29.03
C SER A 473 -21.03 -8.78 28.70
N ASP A 474 -20.72 -8.00 27.67
CA ASP A 474 -21.52 -6.82 27.29
C ASP A 474 -22.09 -6.99 25.90
N TYR A 475 -23.43 -7.05 25.80
CA TYR A 475 -24.18 -7.42 24.60
C TYR A 475 -25.06 -6.29 24.11
N ILE A 476 -25.47 -6.36 22.83
CA ILE A 476 -26.44 -5.46 22.20
C ILE A 476 -27.59 -6.25 21.59
N TYR A 477 -28.81 -5.71 21.76
CA TYR A 477 -30.04 -6.18 21.13
C TYR A 477 -30.76 -5.01 20.46
N THR A 478 -31.13 -5.17 19.22
CA THR A 478 -31.88 -4.19 18.42
C THR A 478 -33.23 -4.77 18.03
N THR A 479 -34.32 -4.00 18.26
CA THR A 479 -35.68 -4.42 17.92
C THR A 479 -36.55 -3.29 17.46
N THR A 480 -37.42 -3.54 16.49
CA THR A 480 -38.49 -2.64 16.04
C THR A 480 -39.81 -2.87 16.78
N GLN A 481 -39.89 -3.92 17.59
CA GLN A 481 -41.08 -4.20 18.41
C GLN A 481 -41.17 -3.23 19.61
N HIS A 482 -42.41 -2.98 20.07
CA HIS A 482 -42.63 -2.21 21.28
C HIS A 482 -42.11 -2.95 22.51
N LEU A 483 -41.17 -2.35 23.24
CA LEU A 483 -40.54 -2.95 24.40
C LEU A 483 -41.41 -2.75 25.65
N THR A 484 -41.91 -3.86 26.21
CA THR A 484 -42.72 -3.83 27.43
C THR A 484 -41.91 -4.16 28.68
N ILE A 485 -42.49 -3.93 29.88
CA ILE A 485 -41.86 -4.31 31.15
C ILE A 485 -41.67 -5.82 31.23
N GLU A 486 -42.69 -6.58 30.85
CA GLU A 486 -42.68 -8.04 30.88
C GLU A 486 -41.58 -8.61 29.99
N ALA A 487 -41.36 -8.00 28.81
CA ALA A 487 -40.28 -8.39 27.92
C ALA A 487 -38.90 -8.15 28.57
N LEU A 488 -38.74 -7.02 29.27
CA LEU A 488 -37.50 -6.72 29.99
C LEU A 488 -37.27 -7.66 31.20
N GLU A 489 -38.33 -7.96 31.97
CA GLU A 489 -38.26 -8.91 33.07
C GLU A 489 -37.84 -10.31 32.56
N TYR A 490 -38.38 -10.72 31.44
CA TYR A 490 -37.99 -11.98 30.80
C TYR A 490 -36.53 -11.97 30.36
N ILE A 491 -36.07 -10.93 29.64
CA ILE A 491 -34.67 -10.82 29.19
C ILE A 491 -33.72 -10.73 30.41
N ASP A 492 -34.04 -9.93 31.43
CA ASP A 492 -33.22 -9.83 32.62
C ASP A 492 -33.06 -11.14 33.38
N SER A 493 -34.11 -12.00 33.33
CA SER A 493 -34.06 -13.34 33.90
C SER A 493 -33.12 -14.31 33.16
N LEU A 494 -32.82 -14.02 31.87
CA LEU A 494 -31.95 -14.82 31.02
C LEU A 494 -30.49 -14.34 31.04
N LEU A 495 -30.22 -13.14 31.57
CA LEU A 495 -28.84 -12.61 31.69
C LEU A 495 -28.05 -13.40 32.73
N GLY A 496 -26.88 -13.86 32.34
CA GLY A 496 -25.91 -14.50 33.23
C GLY A 496 -25.33 -13.56 34.28
N GLU A 497 -24.58 -14.13 35.21
CA GLU A 497 -23.90 -13.33 36.24
C GLU A 497 -22.83 -12.42 35.60
N GLY A 498 -22.93 -11.11 35.84
CA GLY A 498 -22.01 -10.12 35.28
C GLY A 498 -22.30 -9.71 33.84
N GLU A 499 -23.30 -10.28 33.17
CA GLU A 499 -23.71 -9.83 31.82
C GLU A 499 -24.49 -8.53 31.88
N THR A 500 -24.22 -7.65 30.89
CA THR A 500 -24.94 -6.39 30.65
C THR A 500 -25.48 -6.36 29.22
N LEU A 501 -26.57 -5.60 29.03
CA LEU A 501 -27.27 -5.53 27.76
C LEU A 501 -27.67 -4.10 27.38
N LEU A 502 -27.27 -3.65 26.19
CA LEU A 502 -27.80 -2.46 25.55
C LEU A 502 -28.95 -2.85 24.63
N ILE A 503 -30.15 -2.32 24.85
CA ILE A 503 -31.28 -2.52 23.96
C ILE A 503 -31.55 -1.24 23.17
N CYS A 504 -31.51 -1.33 21.84
CA CYS A 504 -31.88 -0.28 20.91
C CYS A 504 -33.27 -0.61 20.34
N CYS A 505 -34.28 0.22 20.65
CA CYS A 505 -35.66 -0.06 20.22
C CYS A 505 -36.33 1.17 19.58
N THR A 506 -37.32 0.97 18.71
CA THR A 506 -38.06 2.05 18.09
C THR A 506 -39.11 2.64 19.04
N SER A 507 -39.63 1.83 19.97
CA SER A 507 -40.59 2.31 20.99
C SER A 507 -40.52 1.46 22.26
N HIS A 508 -40.85 2.08 23.40
CA HIS A 508 -40.89 1.42 24.70
C HIS A 508 -41.92 2.05 25.62
N GLY A 509 -42.37 1.31 26.62
CA GLY A 509 -43.26 1.79 27.67
C GLY A 509 -42.63 2.88 28.54
N ALA A 510 -43.46 3.67 29.20
CA ALA A 510 -42.99 4.70 30.14
C ALA A 510 -42.40 4.08 31.42
N GLY A 511 -41.37 4.73 31.99
CA GLY A 511 -40.84 4.37 33.31
C GLY A 511 -39.87 3.17 33.32
N LEU A 512 -39.29 2.80 32.19
CA LEU A 512 -38.32 1.69 32.11
C LEU A 512 -36.91 2.06 32.59
N GLY A 513 -36.58 3.37 32.60
CA GLY A 513 -35.23 3.83 32.99
C GLY A 513 -34.89 3.54 34.45
N GLY A 514 -33.76 2.84 34.67
CA GLY A 514 -33.21 2.54 36.00
C GLY A 514 -33.89 1.38 36.76
N ARG A 515 -34.94 0.75 36.19
CA ARG A 515 -35.61 -0.41 36.81
C ARG A 515 -34.78 -1.70 36.73
N PHE A 516 -33.97 -1.82 35.65
CA PHE A 516 -33.12 -2.97 35.39
C PHE A 516 -31.65 -2.53 35.36
N PRO A 517 -30.88 -2.73 36.43
CA PRO A 517 -29.51 -2.21 36.52
C PRO A 517 -28.54 -2.74 35.47
N ARG A 518 -28.82 -3.94 34.93
CA ARG A 518 -27.99 -4.60 33.92
C ARG A 518 -28.42 -4.29 32.49
N ILE A 519 -29.56 -3.61 32.29
CA ILE A 519 -30.13 -3.32 30.97
C ILE A 519 -30.21 -1.80 30.76
N THR A 520 -29.60 -1.34 29.68
CA THR A 520 -29.73 0.04 29.19
C THR A 520 -30.64 0.07 27.97
N VAL A 521 -31.68 0.91 27.98
CA VAL A 521 -32.60 1.06 26.83
C VAL A 521 -32.38 2.42 26.17
N LYS A 522 -32.18 2.40 24.86
CA LYS A 522 -32.06 3.60 24.00
C LYS A 522 -33.08 3.54 22.86
N GLN A 523 -33.71 4.70 22.55
CA GLN A 523 -34.73 4.79 21.50
C GLN A 523 -34.14 5.23 20.15
N ILE A 524 -34.41 4.48 19.10
CA ILE A 524 -34.09 4.80 17.70
C ILE A 524 -35.29 5.60 17.10
N PRO A 525 -35.08 6.65 16.28
CA PRO A 525 -33.79 7.22 15.86
C PRO A 525 -33.24 8.26 16.84
N ARG A 526 -33.97 8.62 17.88
CA ARG A 526 -33.62 9.72 18.80
C ARG A 526 -32.19 9.64 19.33
N MET A 527 -31.70 8.46 19.61
CA MET A 527 -30.35 8.26 20.13
C MET A 527 -29.22 8.57 19.12
N LEU A 528 -29.55 8.59 17.82
CA LEU A 528 -28.62 8.86 16.73
C LEU A 528 -28.57 10.33 16.32
N LEU A 529 -29.65 11.07 16.57
CA LEU A 529 -29.76 12.47 16.16
C LEU A 529 -28.64 13.32 16.78
N GLY A 530 -27.99 14.12 15.94
CA GLY A 530 -26.89 15.00 16.34
C GLY A 530 -25.54 14.30 16.56
N ARG A 531 -25.45 12.98 16.33
CA ARG A 531 -24.17 12.25 16.42
C ARG A 531 -23.36 12.30 15.12
N CYS A 532 -24.04 12.29 13.99
CA CYS A 532 -23.46 12.37 12.65
C CYS A 532 -24.48 12.96 11.68
N VAL A 533 -24.04 13.26 10.47
CA VAL A 533 -24.92 13.72 9.38
C VAL A 533 -25.50 12.50 8.68
N PHE A 534 -26.83 12.47 8.57
CA PHE A 534 -27.60 11.49 7.81
C PHE A 534 -28.24 12.22 6.63
N ASP A 535 -27.55 12.27 5.51
CA ASP A 535 -28.05 12.95 4.30
C ASP A 535 -27.84 12.04 3.07
N PRO A 536 -28.93 11.49 2.52
CA PRO A 536 -28.83 10.62 1.34
C PRO A 536 -28.44 11.38 0.07
N ALA A 537 -28.67 12.71 0.04
CA ALA A 537 -28.34 13.54 -1.12
C ALA A 537 -26.93 14.10 -1.06
N LYS A 538 -26.25 13.99 0.09
CA LYS A 538 -24.91 14.52 0.25
C LYS A 538 -23.90 13.62 -0.46
N ASN A 539 -23.34 14.18 -1.51
CA ASN A 539 -22.30 13.53 -2.29
C ASN A 539 -20.93 13.90 -1.72
N TYR A 540 -20.19 12.90 -1.27
CA TYR A 540 -18.81 13.04 -0.81
C TYR A 540 -17.81 12.76 -1.94
N ASP A 541 -18.32 12.51 -3.15
CA ASP A 541 -17.49 12.23 -4.31
C ASP A 541 -16.63 13.43 -4.67
N LEU A 542 -15.45 13.12 -5.13
CA LEU A 542 -14.57 14.08 -5.80
C LEU A 542 -15.09 14.38 -7.22
N ASN A 543 -16.38 14.47 -7.49
CA ASN A 543 -17.06 14.71 -8.77
C ASN A 543 -16.09 14.79 -9.97
N ILE A 544 -15.39 13.68 -10.24
CA ILE A 544 -14.47 13.60 -11.35
C ILE A 544 -15.30 13.21 -12.54
N ILE A 545 -15.58 14.18 -13.37
CA ILE A 545 -16.12 13.91 -14.71
C ILE A 545 -15.03 13.12 -15.44
N THR A 546 -15.26 11.82 -15.59
CA THR A 546 -14.51 11.02 -16.55
C THR A 546 -14.80 11.64 -17.91
N LEU A 547 -13.79 12.24 -18.54
CA LEU A 547 -13.94 12.74 -19.89
C LEU A 547 -14.52 11.60 -20.75
N PRO A 548 -15.51 11.87 -21.61
CA PRO A 548 -16.03 10.86 -22.52
C PRO A 548 -14.85 10.28 -23.31
N GLU A 549 -14.85 8.96 -23.46
CA GLU A 549 -13.87 8.26 -24.28
C GLU A 549 -13.83 8.93 -25.64
N VAL A 550 -12.73 9.58 -25.95
CA VAL A 550 -12.47 10.00 -27.33
C VAL A 550 -12.18 8.69 -28.07
N GLU A 551 -13.17 8.20 -28.82
CA GLU A 551 -12.94 7.11 -29.77
C GLU A 551 -11.69 7.48 -30.59
N PRO A 552 -10.73 6.56 -30.76
CA PRO A 552 -9.62 6.80 -31.66
C PRO A 552 -10.25 7.10 -33.04
N GLN A 553 -10.06 8.31 -33.52
CA GLN A 553 -10.33 8.58 -34.94
C GLN A 553 -9.38 7.64 -35.70
N ASP A 554 -9.94 6.72 -36.45
CA ASP A 554 -9.22 5.93 -37.42
C ASP A 554 -8.51 6.96 -38.31
N GLU A 555 -7.19 7.06 -38.17
CA GLU A 555 -6.36 7.73 -39.16
C GLU A 555 -6.45 6.86 -40.40
N ASP A 556 -7.34 7.27 -41.32
CA ASP A 556 -7.34 6.75 -42.69
C ASP A 556 -5.93 6.88 -43.26
N ASP A 557 -5.36 5.76 -43.60
CA ASP A 557 -4.20 5.61 -44.45
C ASP A 557 -4.47 6.41 -45.75
N ASP A 558 -3.79 7.53 -45.90
CA ASP A 558 -3.59 8.11 -47.24
C ASP A 558 -2.17 8.71 -47.32
N GLU A 559 -1.31 7.94 -48.08
CA GLU A 559 -0.05 8.22 -48.77
C GLU A 559 1.16 8.75 -47.95
#